data_70bd837364013bb06b23b008f1459225
#
_entry.id   70bd837364013bb06b23b008f1459225
#
_cell.length_a   1.000
_cell.length_b   1.000
_cell.length_c   1.000
_cell.angle_alpha   90.00
_cell.angle_beta   90.00
_cell.angle_gamma   90.00
#
_symmetry.space_group_name_H-M   'P 1'
#
loop_
_entity.id
_entity.type
_entity.pdbx_description
1 polymer ?
#
loop_
_entity_poly.entity_id
_entity_poly.type
_entity_poly.pdbx_seq_one_letter_code
_entity_poly.pdbx_strand_id
1 'polypeptide(L)'
;HEEMAKALDSEVDYDEVRDEYDEAFTMALHKDVRRGIVEDGMRPDGRALTEIRPLSSEVGILPRAHGSSLFTRGVTQGMNIVTLAPLSYAQLVDTMERTDDERRYMHHYNAPGYTVGEVKRMGSPGRREIGHGYLAERALTAVLPSVEDFPYAIRSVTEIMSQNGSTSM
;
A
#
# COMPACT_ATOMS: atom_id res chain seq x y z
N HIS A 1 24.01 11.21 -10.60
CA HIS A 1 24.04 11.75 -11.99
C HIS A 1 25.34 12.52 -12.28
N GLU A 2 25.78 13.50 -11.48
CA GLU A 2 27.02 14.28 -11.73
C GLU A 2 28.28 13.41 -11.77
N GLU A 3 28.39 12.37 -10.95
CA GLU A 3 29.53 11.43 -10.95
C GLU A 3 29.50 10.51 -12.18
N MET A 4 28.32 10.14 -12.65
CA MET A 4 28.13 9.33 -13.86
C MET A 4 28.47 10.14 -15.12
N ALA A 5 28.05 11.41 -15.17
CA ALA A 5 28.40 12.31 -16.28
C ALA A 5 29.93 12.55 -16.37
N LYS A 6 30.63 12.56 -15.23
CA LYS A 6 32.12 12.69 -15.20
C LYS A 6 32.86 11.42 -15.61
N ALA A 7 32.21 10.27 -15.58
CA ALA A 7 32.81 8.98 -15.97
C ALA A 7 32.67 8.69 -17.48
N LEU A 8 31.83 9.44 -18.19
CA LEU A 8 31.69 9.35 -19.63
C LEU A 8 32.87 10.01 -20.34
N ASP A 9 33.23 9.45 -21.48
CA ASP A 9 34.24 10.03 -22.36
C ASP A 9 33.79 11.41 -22.83
N SER A 10 34.73 12.35 -22.95
CA SER A 10 34.44 13.74 -23.29
C SER A 10 33.79 13.96 -24.67
N GLU A 11 33.69 12.92 -25.48
CA GLU A 11 33.04 12.94 -26.82
C GLU A 11 31.54 12.60 -26.78
N VAL A 12 31.00 12.15 -25.60
CA VAL A 12 29.60 11.77 -25.47
C VAL A 12 28.83 12.83 -24.67
N ASP A 13 27.79 13.40 -25.26
CA ASP A 13 26.89 14.28 -24.53
C ASP A 13 26.00 13.44 -23.61
N TYR A 14 26.14 13.64 -22.29
CA TYR A 14 25.36 12.89 -21.28
C TYR A 14 23.86 13.09 -21.44
N ASP A 15 23.41 14.28 -21.83
CA ASP A 15 22.00 14.57 -21.97
C ASP A 15 21.36 13.81 -23.15
N GLU A 16 22.14 13.49 -24.19
CA GLU A 16 21.68 12.68 -25.33
C GLU A 16 21.53 11.19 -24.98
N VAL A 17 22.38 10.66 -24.08
CA VAL A 17 22.40 9.21 -23.72
C VAL A 17 21.86 8.92 -22.31
N ARG A 18 21.27 9.90 -21.68
CA ARG A 18 20.83 9.83 -20.28
C ARG A 18 19.88 8.66 -20.02
N ASP A 19 18.86 8.50 -20.85
CA ASP A 19 17.83 7.46 -20.68
C ASP A 19 18.45 6.06 -20.82
N GLU A 20 19.35 5.86 -21.77
CA GLU A 20 20.08 4.62 -21.98
C GLU A 20 21.03 4.30 -20.81
N TYR A 21 21.63 5.34 -20.26
CA TYR A 21 22.54 5.21 -19.11
C TYR A 21 21.77 4.87 -17.82
N ASP A 22 20.63 5.51 -17.59
CA ASP A 22 19.77 5.23 -16.45
C ASP A 22 19.19 3.82 -16.52
N GLU A 23 18.83 3.33 -17.72
CA GLU A 23 18.39 1.96 -17.93
C GLU A 23 19.53 0.96 -17.66
N ALA A 24 20.71 1.18 -18.22
CA ALA A 24 21.87 0.32 -18.02
C ALA A 24 22.29 0.26 -16.55
N PHE A 25 22.29 1.39 -15.85
CA PHE A 25 22.56 1.47 -14.42
C PHE A 25 21.55 0.67 -13.60
N THR A 26 20.27 0.85 -13.90
CA THR A 26 19.17 0.12 -13.23
C THR A 26 19.30 -1.37 -13.44
N MET A 27 19.63 -1.82 -14.65
CA MET A 27 19.85 -3.24 -14.94
C MET A 27 21.06 -3.79 -14.18
N ALA A 28 22.15 -3.04 -14.10
CA ALA A 28 23.35 -3.44 -13.35
C ALA A 28 23.05 -3.55 -11.85
N LEU A 29 22.32 -2.58 -11.29
CA LEU A 29 21.89 -2.58 -9.89
C LEU A 29 20.99 -3.79 -9.57
N HIS A 30 20.01 -4.08 -10.43
CA HIS A 30 19.14 -5.24 -10.27
C HIS A 30 19.92 -6.55 -10.31
N LYS A 31 20.90 -6.65 -11.21
CA LYS A 31 21.76 -7.84 -11.33
C LYS A 31 22.62 -8.04 -10.10
N ASP A 32 23.22 -6.97 -9.56
CA ASP A 32 24.07 -7.02 -8.38
C ASP A 32 23.25 -7.36 -7.10
N VAL A 33 22.13 -6.72 -6.90
CA VAL A 33 21.19 -7.02 -5.81
C VAL A 33 20.74 -8.49 -5.87
N ARG A 34 20.38 -8.97 -7.06
CA ARG A 34 19.97 -10.37 -7.25
C ARG A 34 21.11 -11.33 -6.93
N ARG A 35 22.33 -11.02 -7.37
CA ARG A 35 23.52 -11.82 -7.06
C ARG A 35 23.74 -11.89 -5.55
N GLY A 36 23.73 -10.75 -4.85
CA GLY A 36 23.90 -10.68 -3.39
C GLY A 36 22.87 -11.52 -2.64
N ILE A 37 21.61 -11.52 -3.09
CA ILE A 37 20.56 -12.35 -2.47
C ILE A 37 20.80 -13.85 -2.74
N VAL A 38 21.11 -14.23 -3.98
CA VAL A 38 21.17 -15.65 -4.40
C VAL A 38 22.48 -16.31 -4.01
N GLU A 39 23.62 -15.62 -4.18
CA GLU A 39 24.94 -16.18 -3.99
C GLU A 39 25.48 -15.91 -2.57
N ASP A 40 25.29 -14.69 -2.07
CA ASP A 40 25.84 -14.26 -0.78
C ASP A 40 24.82 -14.41 0.38
N GLY A 41 23.55 -14.71 0.07
CA GLY A 41 22.47 -14.83 1.06
C GLY A 41 22.14 -13.50 1.77
N MET A 42 22.52 -12.38 1.18
CA MET A 42 22.45 -11.05 1.79
C MET A 42 21.36 -10.21 1.12
N ARG A 43 20.39 -9.76 1.89
CA ARG A 43 19.34 -8.83 1.41
C ARG A 43 19.82 -7.39 1.51
N PRO A 44 19.37 -6.48 0.62
CA PRO A 44 19.82 -5.07 0.59
C PRO A 44 19.65 -4.33 1.90
N ASP A 45 18.70 -4.73 2.74
CA ASP A 45 18.42 -4.14 4.05
C ASP A 45 19.11 -4.88 5.22
N GLY A 46 19.99 -5.83 4.92
CA GLY A 46 20.77 -6.58 5.91
C GLY A 46 20.00 -7.69 6.64
N ARG A 47 18.73 -7.92 6.32
CA ARG A 47 17.95 -9.00 6.94
C ARG A 47 18.35 -10.38 6.39
N ALA A 48 18.22 -11.42 7.20
CA ALA A 48 18.33 -12.80 6.74
C ALA A 48 17.25 -13.14 5.72
N LEU A 49 17.47 -14.18 4.90
CA LEU A 49 16.53 -14.56 3.82
C LEU A 49 15.12 -14.88 4.32
N THR A 50 14.99 -15.43 5.52
CA THR A 50 13.72 -15.80 6.14
C THR A 50 13.20 -14.77 7.15
N GLU A 51 13.97 -13.73 7.41
CA GLU A 51 13.61 -12.71 8.39
C GLU A 51 12.55 -11.75 7.84
N ILE A 52 11.48 -11.56 8.59
CA ILE A 52 10.45 -10.54 8.31
C ILE A 52 10.77 -9.25 9.07
N ARG A 53 10.28 -8.11 8.57
CA ARG A 53 10.39 -6.83 9.27
C ARG A 53 9.65 -6.89 10.60
N PRO A 54 10.08 -6.13 11.62
CA PRO A 54 9.34 -6.02 12.89
C PRO A 54 7.89 -5.62 12.64
N LEU A 55 6.97 -6.33 13.28
CA LEU A 55 5.53 -6.08 13.20
C LEU A 55 5.02 -5.57 14.55
N SER A 56 4.17 -4.57 14.52
CA SER A 56 3.37 -4.15 15.67
C SER A 56 1.96 -3.78 15.26
N SER A 57 1.02 -3.95 16.18
CA SER A 57 -0.37 -3.57 15.98
C SER A 57 -0.92 -2.97 17.26
N GLU A 58 -1.50 -1.80 17.15
CA GLU A 58 -2.15 -1.08 18.25
C GLU A 58 -3.61 -0.82 17.89
N VAL A 59 -4.50 -0.88 18.85
CA VAL A 59 -5.93 -0.64 18.68
C VAL A 59 -6.41 0.46 19.62
N GLY A 60 -7.51 1.13 19.26
CA GLY A 60 -8.12 2.15 20.12
C GLY A 60 -7.31 3.46 20.21
N ILE A 61 -6.47 3.76 19.21
CA ILE A 61 -5.61 4.95 19.19
C ILE A 61 -6.38 6.27 19.01
N LEU A 62 -7.56 6.22 18.39
CA LEU A 62 -8.43 7.39 18.22
C LEU A 62 -9.64 7.27 19.16
N PRO A 63 -9.70 8.05 20.24
CA PRO A 63 -10.72 7.86 21.30
C PRO A 63 -12.14 8.22 20.88
N ARG A 64 -12.32 8.93 19.77
CA ARG A 64 -13.64 9.39 19.28
C ARG A 64 -14.11 8.65 18.02
N ALA A 65 -13.33 7.71 17.49
CA ALA A 65 -13.74 6.84 16.40
C ALA A 65 -14.47 5.60 16.93
N HIS A 66 -15.35 4.99 16.14
CA HIS A 66 -16.00 3.73 16.52
C HIS A 66 -15.03 2.58 16.63
N GLY A 67 -13.93 2.61 15.86
CA GLY A 67 -12.79 1.73 15.99
C GLY A 67 -11.59 2.36 15.29
N SER A 68 -10.40 2.05 15.78
CA SER A 68 -9.15 2.49 15.13
C SER A 68 -8.02 1.54 15.45
N SER A 69 -7.12 1.38 14.51
CA SER A 69 -5.90 0.59 14.68
C SER A 69 -4.75 1.21 13.91
N LEU A 70 -3.53 0.98 14.39
CA LEU A 70 -2.30 1.30 13.70
C LEU A 70 -1.52 -0.01 13.52
N PHE A 71 -1.22 -0.36 12.30
CA PHE A 71 -0.37 -1.48 11.96
C PHE A 71 0.96 -0.97 11.42
N THR A 72 2.07 -1.49 11.95
CA THR A 72 3.41 -1.11 11.55
C THR A 72 4.21 -2.33 11.12
N ARG A 73 4.85 -2.25 9.96
CA ARG A 73 5.79 -3.23 9.44
C ARG A 73 7.07 -2.52 9.01
N GLY A 74 8.07 -2.53 9.88
CA GLY A 74 9.28 -1.72 9.69
C GLY A 74 8.92 -0.23 9.60
N VAL A 75 9.18 0.41 8.45
CA VAL A 75 8.86 1.82 8.21
C VAL A 75 7.46 2.02 7.59
N THR A 76 6.79 0.95 7.20
CA THR A 76 5.44 1.02 6.62
C THR A 76 4.42 1.06 7.73
N GLN A 77 3.54 2.07 7.69
CA GLN A 77 2.45 2.24 8.66
C GLN A 77 1.12 2.43 7.96
N GLY A 78 0.12 1.70 8.42
CA GLY A 78 -1.27 1.84 8.01
C GLY A 78 -2.16 2.11 9.22
N MET A 79 -2.89 3.23 9.18
CA MET A 79 -3.92 3.55 10.16
C MET A 79 -5.27 3.13 9.61
N ASN A 80 -5.99 2.29 10.33
CA ASN A 80 -7.35 1.93 9.97
C ASN A 80 -8.35 2.61 10.91
N ILE A 81 -9.39 3.19 10.33
CA ILE A 81 -10.45 3.90 11.04
C ILE A 81 -11.79 3.28 10.65
N VAL A 82 -12.55 2.85 11.64
CA VAL A 82 -13.85 2.21 11.46
C VAL A 82 -14.98 3.16 11.85
N THR A 83 -15.97 3.24 10.97
CA THR A 83 -17.24 3.92 11.21
C THR A 83 -18.39 2.91 11.14
N LEU A 84 -19.23 2.93 12.15
CA LEU A 84 -20.45 2.12 12.22
C LEU A 84 -21.67 3.00 11.97
N ALA A 85 -22.64 2.46 11.26
CA ALA A 85 -23.90 3.12 10.97
C ALA A 85 -25.06 2.09 10.98
N PRO A 86 -26.33 2.52 11.08
CA PRO A 86 -27.46 1.65 10.86
C PRO A 86 -27.40 0.94 9.50
N LEU A 87 -27.99 -0.24 9.38
CA LEU A 87 -28.00 -1.02 8.12
C LEU A 87 -28.56 -0.26 6.92
N SER A 88 -29.47 0.71 7.14
CA SER A 88 -29.97 1.58 6.07
C SER A 88 -28.89 2.42 5.36
N TYR A 89 -27.67 2.46 5.90
CA TYR A 89 -26.50 3.08 5.27
C TYR A 89 -25.61 2.07 4.55
N ALA A 90 -26.03 0.79 4.44
CA ALA A 90 -25.35 -0.17 3.58
C ALA A 90 -25.30 0.35 2.14
N GLN A 91 -24.23 0.03 1.43
CA GLN A 91 -24.08 0.43 0.04
C GLN A 91 -25.00 -0.40 -0.84
N LEU A 92 -25.90 0.24 -1.55
CA LEU A 92 -26.66 -0.41 -2.61
C LEU A 92 -25.75 -0.65 -3.81
N VAL A 93 -25.73 -1.88 -4.29
CA VAL A 93 -24.99 -2.29 -5.48
C VAL A 93 -26.01 -2.66 -6.54
N ASP A 94 -26.17 -1.76 -7.50
CA ASP A 94 -27.04 -1.98 -8.66
C ASP A 94 -26.14 -2.07 -9.91
N THR A 95 -26.08 -3.24 -10.50
CA THR A 95 -25.33 -3.54 -11.72
C THR A 95 -26.22 -4.28 -12.70
N MET A 96 -25.80 -4.42 -13.95
CA MET A 96 -26.52 -5.20 -14.96
C MET A 96 -26.69 -6.69 -14.57
N GLU A 97 -25.85 -7.20 -13.67
CA GLU A 97 -25.85 -8.60 -13.23
C GLU A 97 -26.49 -8.81 -11.86
N ARG A 98 -26.56 -7.75 -11.03
CA ARG A 98 -27.05 -7.79 -9.67
C ARG A 98 -27.91 -6.57 -9.40
N THR A 99 -29.17 -6.80 -9.11
CA THR A 99 -30.12 -5.80 -8.65
C THR A 99 -30.38 -6.00 -7.16
N ASP A 100 -30.49 -4.92 -6.41
CA ASP A 100 -30.84 -4.90 -4.99
C ASP A 100 -29.85 -5.67 -4.07
N ASP A 101 -28.57 -5.74 -4.45
CA ASP A 101 -27.52 -6.31 -3.56
C ASP A 101 -27.03 -5.22 -2.59
N GLU A 102 -27.00 -5.54 -1.29
CA GLU A 102 -26.55 -4.63 -0.23
C GLU A 102 -25.19 -5.05 0.31
N ARG A 103 -24.26 -4.11 0.27
CA ARG A 103 -22.94 -4.29 0.89
C ARG A 103 -22.91 -3.55 2.22
N ARG A 104 -22.98 -4.29 3.32
CA ARG A 104 -22.88 -3.71 4.67
C ARG A 104 -21.44 -3.43 5.10
N TYR A 105 -20.45 -4.09 4.49
CA TYR A 105 -19.03 -3.85 4.75
C TYR A 105 -18.36 -3.21 3.54
N MET A 106 -17.68 -2.11 3.78
CA MET A 106 -16.92 -1.35 2.79
C MET A 106 -15.51 -1.11 3.32
N HIS A 107 -14.49 -1.41 2.51
CA HIS A 107 -13.11 -1.12 2.86
C HIS A 107 -12.48 -0.19 1.84
N HIS A 108 -12.07 0.98 2.28
CA HIS A 108 -11.38 1.98 1.46
C HIS A 108 -9.92 2.04 1.83
N TYR A 109 -9.06 2.23 0.84
CA TYR A 109 -7.62 2.33 0.98
C TYR A 109 -7.14 3.63 0.34
N ASN A 110 -6.33 4.39 1.08
CA ASN A 110 -5.73 5.63 0.61
C ASN A 110 -4.21 5.58 0.82
N ALA A 111 -3.46 5.90 -0.25
CA ALA A 111 -2.01 6.02 -0.23
C ALA A 111 -1.58 7.34 -0.90
N PRO A 112 -1.72 8.48 -0.20
CA PRO A 112 -1.32 9.79 -0.72
C PRO A 112 0.18 9.86 -1.03
N GLY A 113 0.58 10.80 -1.89
CA GLY A 113 1.98 10.96 -2.31
C GLY A 113 2.97 11.16 -1.16
N TYR A 114 2.55 11.83 -0.09
CA TYR A 114 3.42 12.06 1.08
C TYR A 114 3.94 10.78 1.72
N THR A 115 3.25 9.65 1.54
CA THR A 115 3.65 8.35 2.09
C THR A 115 4.97 7.83 1.56
N VAL A 116 5.38 8.29 0.39
CA VAL A 116 6.66 8.03 -0.28
C VAL A 116 7.50 9.29 -0.50
N GLY A 117 7.15 10.40 0.16
CA GLY A 117 7.86 11.67 0.03
C GLY A 117 7.62 12.42 -1.29
N GLU A 118 6.57 12.06 -2.03
CA GLU A 118 6.23 12.71 -3.30
C GLU A 118 5.16 13.78 -3.12
N VAL A 119 5.29 14.87 -3.88
CA VAL A 119 4.24 15.88 -4.04
C VAL A 119 3.30 15.44 -5.15
N LYS A 120 2.11 14.99 -4.77
CA LYS A 120 1.05 14.60 -5.72
C LYS A 120 -0.20 15.43 -5.52
N ARG A 121 -0.93 15.66 -6.61
CA ARG A 121 -2.27 16.25 -6.53
C ARG A 121 -3.19 15.29 -5.76
N MET A 122 -3.89 15.82 -4.78
CA MET A 122 -4.96 15.10 -4.10
C MET A 122 -6.21 15.09 -4.98
N GLY A 123 -6.82 13.92 -5.12
CA GLY A 123 -7.99 13.71 -5.97
C GLY A 123 -8.74 12.43 -5.61
N SER A 124 -9.61 11.99 -6.50
CA SER A 124 -10.32 10.72 -6.33
C SER A 124 -9.34 9.54 -6.33
N PRO A 125 -9.66 8.45 -5.60
CA PRO A 125 -8.85 7.24 -5.61
C PRO A 125 -8.65 6.69 -7.02
N GLY A 126 -7.43 6.31 -7.34
CA GLY A 126 -7.12 5.64 -8.60
C GLY A 126 -7.51 4.14 -8.58
N ARG A 127 -7.34 3.48 -9.71
CA ARG A 127 -7.64 2.03 -9.83
C ARG A 127 -6.84 1.17 -8.85
N ARG A 128 -5.61 1.57 -8.54
CA ARG A 128 -4.76 0.90 -7.57
C ARG A 128 -5.35 0.95 -6.17
N GLU A 129 -5.73 2.12 -5.71
CA GLU A 129 -6.34 2.32 -4.39
C GLU A 129 -7.66 1.56 -4.26
N ILE A 130 -8.50 1.60 -5.28
CA ILE A 130 -9.75 0.83 -5.34
C ILE A 130 -9.48 -0.67 -5.26
N GLY A 131 -8.54 -1.19 -6.04
CA GLY A 131 -8.17 -2.60 -6.05
C GLY A 131 -7.60 -3.09 -4.71
N HIS A 132 -6.76 -2.28 -4.07
CA HIS A 132 -6.20 -2.59 -2.74
C HIS A 132 -7.29 -2.62 -1.66
N GLY A 133 -8.20 -1.63 -1.65
CA GLY A 133 -9.35 -1.62 -0.75
C GLY A 133 -10.23 -2.85 -0.93
N TYR A 134 -10.51 -3.23 -2.16
CA TYR A 134 -11.32 -4.41 -2.47
C TYR A 134 -10.63 -5.73 -2.06
N LEU A 135 -9.32 -5.83 -2.19
CA LEU A 135 -8.55 -6.99 -1.72
C LEU A 135 -8.69 -7.17 -0.21
N ALA A 136 -8.50 -6.10 0.57
CA ALA A 136 -8.67 -6.11 2.01
C ALA A 136 -10.12 -6.42 2.42
N GLU A 137 -11.10 -5.85 1.72
CA GLU A 137 -12.52 -6.11 1.93
C GLU A 137 -12.85 -7.59 1.78
N ARG A 138 -12.39 -8.23 0.72
CA ARG A 138 -12.63 -9.66 0.49
C ARG A 138 -11.98 -10.55 1.55
N ALA A 139 -10.79 -10.19 2.00
CA ALA A 139 -10.11 -10.94 3.04
C ALA A 139 -10.86 -10.86 4.39
N LEU A 140 -11.35 -9.68 4.75
CA LEU A 140 -12.02 -9.45 6.02
C LEU A 140 -13.48 -9.91 6.04
N THR A 141 -14.18 -9.92 4.91
CA THR A 141 -15.58 -10.33 4.83
C THR A 141 -15.82 -11.73 5.41
N ALA A 142 -14.85 -12.63 5.27
CA ALA A 142 -14.96 -14.01 5.79
C ALA A 142 -14.94 -14.12 7.33
N VAL A 143 -14.45 -13.09 8.02
CA VAL A 143 -14.28 -13.07 9.49
C VAL A 143 -15.19 -12.05 10.17
N LEU A 144 -16.03 -11.36 9.42
CA LEU A 144 -17.00 -10.42 9.99
C LEU A 144 -18.08 -11.15 10.77
N PRO A 145 -18.55 -10.60 11.91
CA PRO A 145 -19.68 -11.15 12.63
C PRO A 145 -20.95 -11.14 11.76
N SER A 146 -21.89 -12.02 12.08
CA SER A 146 -23.19 -12.07 11.38
C SER A 146 -23.99 -10.77 11.55
N VAL A 147 -25.01 -10.58 10.73
CA VAL A 147 -25.90 -9.41 10.86
C VAL A 147 -26.69 -9.48 12.16
N GLU A 148 -27.05 -10.68 12.58
CA GLU A 148 -27.80 -10.93 13.80
C GLU A 148 -26.99 -10.56 15.05
N ASP A 149 -25.70 -10.86 15.04
CA ASP A 149 -24.78 -10.56 16.16
C ASP A 149 -24.30 -9.12 16.16
N PHE A 150 -24.19 -8.52 14.97
CA PHE A 150 -23.64 -7.18 14.80
C PHE A 150 -24.39 -6.39 13.69
N PRO A 151 -25.55 -5.83 14.00
CA PRO A 151 -26.48 -5.25 13.03
C PRO A 151 -26.09 -3.83 12.58
N TYR A 152 -24.87 -3.67 12.07
CA TYR A 152 -24.35 -2.40 11.59
C TYR A 152 -23.82 -2.51 10.17
N ALA A 153 -23.99 -1.43 9.41
CA ALA A 153 -23.16 -1.14 8.25
C ALA A 153 -21.80 -0.68 8.74
N ILE A 154 -20.73 -1.23 8.17
CA ILE A 154 -19.34 -1.03 8.61
C ILE A 154 -18.55 -0.40 7.47
N ARG A 155 -17.99 0.78 7.70
CA ARG A 155 -17.03 1.39 6.80
C ARG A 155 -15.65 1.43 7.45
N SER A 156 -14.69 0.75 6.83
CA SER A 156 -13.30 0.73 7.21
C SER A 156 -12.49 1.56 6.23
N VAL A 157 -11.67 2.46 6.71
CA VAL A 157 -10.78 3.29 5.89
C VAL A 157 -9.35 3.09 6.36
N THR A 158 -8.52 2.57 5.47
CA THR A 158 -7.08 2.43 5.73
C THR A 158 -6.34 3.59 5.08
N GLU A 159 -5.73 4.42 5.91
CA GLU A 159 -4.83 5.49 5.51
C GLU A 159 -3.38 5.02 5.67
N ILE A 160 -2.65 4.99 4.58
CA ILE A 160 -1.20 4.72 4.64
C ILE A 160 -0.49 5.98 5.10
N MET A 161 0.27 5.87 6.19
CA MET A 161 0.98 6.99 6.80
C MET A 161 2.42 7.11 6.29
N SER A 162 3.07 5.97 6.07
CA SER A 162 4.43 5.86 5.54
C SER A 162 4.60 4.53 4.84
N GLN A 163 5.41 4.50 3.79
CA GLN A 163 5.68 3.25 3.06
C GLN A 163 7.01 3.29 2.30
N ASN A 164 7.54 2.11 2.06
CA ASN A 164 8.63 1.84 1.11
C ASN A 164 8.21 0.82 0.03
N GLY A 165 6.94 0.84 -0.36
CA GLY A 165 6.32 -0.09 -1.29
C GLY A 165 5.62 -1.28 -0.62
N SER A 166 4.87 -2.07 -1.41
CA SER A 166 4.16 -3.30 -0.98
C SER A 166 3.22 -3.11 0.22
N THR A 167 2.38 -2.09 0.18
CA THR A 167 1.41 -1.76 1.26
C THR A 167 0.08 -2.49 1.13
N SER A 168 -0.18 -3.15 0.01
CA SER A 168 -1.43 -3.85 -0.27
C SER A 168 -1.51 -5.26 0.31
N MET A 169 -0.41 -5.73 0.90
CA MET A 169 -0.28 -7.08 1.47
C MET A 169 0.06 -7.01 2.94
#